data_fa23821fcb5bd320e6a10c8747ee12dd
#
_entry.id   fa23821fcb5bd320e6a10c8747ee12dd
#
_cell.length_a   1.000
_cell.length_b   1.000
_cell.length_c   1.000
_cell.angle_alpha   90.00
_cell.angle_beta   90.00
_cell.angle_gamma   90.00
#
_symmetry.space_group_name_H-M   'P 1'
#
loop_
_entity.id
_entity.type
_entity.pdbx_description
1 polymer ?
#
loop_
_entity_poly.entity_id
_entity_poly.type
_entity_poly.pdbx_seq_one_letter_code
_entity_poly.pdbx_strand_id
1 'polypeptide(L)'
;MAVHAHPDDESSKGAATTAKYVDEGVDVMVVTCTGGERGDILNPAMREVVENEGIYSVRQREMADAARILKVSHAWLGFEDSGFPEGDPPPPLPPESFAARPLEEVTPALVRALREFRPHVVTTYDEKGGY
;
A
#
# COMPACT_ATOMS: atom_id res chain seq x y z
N MET A 1 13.37 3.28 -1.95
CA MET A 1 12.18 2.63 -1.35
C MET A 1 11.01 3.57 -1.48
N ALA A 2 9.86 3.08 -1.93
CA ALA A 2 8.59 3.82 -1.91
C ALA A 2 7.67 3.19 -0.86
N VAL A 3 7.07 4.01 0.01
CA VAL A 3 6.17 3.55 1.07
C VAL A 3 4.78 4.09 0.79
N HIS A 4 3.82 3.19 0.62
CA HIS A 4 2.44 3.48 0.24
C HIS A 4 1.44 2.93 1.25
N ALA A 5 0.28 3.57 1.34
CA ALA A 5 -0.80 3.14 2.22
C ALA A 5 -1.47 1.86 1.69
N HIS A 6 -1.77 1.80 0.40
CA HIS A 6 -2.59 0.76 -0.23
C HIS A 6 -1.89 0.11 -1.43
N PRO A 7 -2.24 -1.12 -1.79
CA PRO A 7 -1.89 -1.69 -3.08
C PRO A 7 -2.66 -0.92 -4.18
N ASP A 8 -2.00 -0.52 -5.22
CA ASP A 8 -2.35 0.35 -6.36
C ASP A 8 -1.67 1.73 -6.34
N ASP A 9 -1.27 2.24 -5.18
CA ASP A 9 -0.57 3.52 -5.04
C ASP A 9 0.74 3.55 -5.82
N GLU A 10 1.49 2.44 -5.86
CA GLU A 10 2.73 2.31 -6.63
C GLU A 10 2.50 2.52 -8.12
N SER A 11 1.33 2.09 -8.60
CA SER A 11 0.94 2.21 -10.00
C SER A 11 0.42 3.60 -10.34
N SER A 12 -0.37 4.21 -9.46
CA SER A 12 -1.00 5.51 -9.68
C SER A 12 -0.11 6.70 -9.36
N LYS A 13 0.79 6.58 -8.38
CA LYS A 13 1.56 7.73 -7.85
C LYS A 13 3.05 7.73 -8.21
N GLY A 14 3.61 6.62 -8.67
CA GLY A 14 5.05 6.56 -8.86
C GLY A 14 5.58 5.62 -9.95
N ALA A 15 4.71 4.95 -10.69
CA ALA A 15 5.11 3.88 -11.61
C ALA A 15 6.16 4.31 -12.64
N ALA A 16 5.98 5.47 -13.29
CA ALA A 16 6.90 5.95 -14.31
C ALA A 16 8.29 6.25 -13.73
N THR A 17 8.35 6.87 -12.56
CA THR A 17 9.59 7.17 -11.84
C THR A 17 10.28 5.88 -11.41
N THR A 18 9.53 4.94 -10.85
CA THR A 18 10.02 3.63 -10.44
C THR A 18 10.60 2.86 -11.62
N ALA A 19 9.84 2.75 -12.71
CA ALA A 19 10.27 2.07 -13.93
C ALA A 19 11.58 2.67 -14.51
N LYS A 20 11.67 4.02 -14.50
CA LYS A 20 12.88 4.71 -14.95
C LYS A 20 14.10 4.33 -14.09
N TYR A 21 13.99 4.40 -12.76
CA TYR A 21 15.11 4.06 -11.88
C TYR A 21 15.52 2.59 -11.99
N VAL A 22 14.57 1.68 -12.12
CA VAL A 22 14.84 0.26 -12.34
C VAL A 22 15.57 0.05 -13.67
N ASP A 23 15.18 0.75 -14.73
CA ASP A 23 15.84 0.67 -16.04
C ASP A 23 17.28 1.24 -15.98
N GLU A 24 17.53 2.20 -15.10
CA GLU A 24 18.86 2.75 -14.79
C GLU A 24 19.70 1.84 -13.85
N GLY A 25 19.18 0.68 -13.47
CA GLY A 25 19.89 -0.29 -12.62
C GLY A 25 19.81 -0.03 -11.12
N VAL A 26 18.86 0.79 -10.68
CA VAL A 26 18.63 1.06 -9.25
C VAL A 26 17.73 -0.02 -8.66
N ASP A 27 18.13 -0.59 -7.52
CA ASP A 27 17.28 -1.48 -6.75
C ASP A 27 16.15 -0.68 -6.10
N VAL A 28 14.91 -1.05 -6.42
CA VAL A 28 13.70 -0.40 -5.87
C VAL A 28 12.87 -1.40 -5.08
N MET A 29 12.43 -0.98 -3.90
CA MET A 29 11.45 -1.71 -3.09
C MET A 29 10.20 -0.85 -2.89
N VAL A 30 9.04 -1.46 -3.08
CA VAL A 30 7.74 -0.91 -2.69
C VAL A 30 7.33 -1.55 -1.36
N VAL A 31 6.90 -0.74 -0.43
CA VAL A 31 6.33 -1.17 0.85
C VAL A 31 4.88 -0.71 0.90
N THR A 32 3.96 -1.64 1.13
CA THR A 32 2.53 -1.36 1.25
C THR A 32 2.08 -1.59 2.68
N CYS A 33 1.49 -0.56 3.30
CA CYS A 33 1.13 -0.60 4.72
C CYS A 33 -0.06 -1.51 5.01
N THR A 34 -1.10 -1.46 4.17
CA THR A 34 -2.37 -2.18 4.37
C THR A 34 -2.73 -3.02 3.16
N GLY A 35 -3.69 -3.93 3.31
CA GLY A 35 -4.19 -4.70 2.19
C GLY A 35 -5.24 -3.99 1.33
N GLY A 36 -5.68 -2.78 1.72
CA GLY A 36 -6.72 -2.03 1.02
C GLY A 36 -8.10 -2.72 1.08
N GLU A 37 -8.37 -3.43 2.17
CA GLU A 37 -9.53 -4.30 2.33
C GLU A 37 -10.86 -3.55 2.33
N ARG A 38 -10.81 -2.24 2.62
CA ARG A 38 -11.97 -1.36 2.70
C ARG A 38 -12.08 -0.41 1.51
N GLY A 39 -11.27 -0.62 0.48
CA GLY A 39 -11.34 0.15 -0.76
C GLY A 39 -12.52 -0.22 -1.64
N ASP A 40 -12.95 0.71 -2.47
CA ASP A 40 -14.05 0.51 -3.42
C ASP A 40 -13.66 -0.36 -4.61
N ILE A 41 -14.65 -1.09 -5.14
CA ILE A 41 -14.52 -1.82 -6.40
C ILE A 41 -14.95 -0.91 -7.53
N LEU A 42 -13.99 -0.19 -8.12
CA LEU A 42 -14.27 0.79 -9.18
C LEU A 42 -14.63 0.13 -10.51
N ASN A 43 -14.06 -1.05 -10.80
CA ASN A 43 -14.36 -1.79 -12.02
C ASN A 43 -15.53 -2.76 -11.80
N PRO A 44 -16.73 -2.51 -12.39
CA PRO A 44 -17.87 -3.40 -12.22
C PRO A 44 -17.63 -4.86 -12.63
N ALA A 45 -16.72 -5.09 -13.60
CA ALA A 45 -16.37 -6.45 -14.05
C ALA A 45 -15.64 -7.26 -12.97
N MET A 46 -15.07 -6.61 -11.95
CA MET A 46 -14.38 -7.27 -10.85
C MET A 46 -15.29 -7.66 -9.70
N ARG A 47 -16.55 -7.23 -9.69
CA ARG A 47 -17.47 -7.47 -8.57
C ARG A 47 -17.64 -8.96 -8.27
N GLU A 48 -17.96 -9.75 -9.27
CA GLU A 48 -18.15 -11.20 -9.12
C GLU A 48 -16.86 -11.89 -8.62
N VAL A 49 -15.71 -11.46 -9.12
CA VAL A 49 -14.40 -12.00 -8.69
C VAL A 49 -14.14 -11.66 -7.23
N VAL A 50 -14.38 -10.41 -6.82
CA VAL A 50 -14.19 -9.98 -5.43
C VAL A 50 -15.18 -10.63 -4.48
N GLU A 51 -16.45 -10.82 -4.90
CA GLU A 51 -17.46 -11.55 -4.11
C GLU A 51 -17.06 -13.00 -3.86
N ASN A 52 -16.43 -13.66 -4.81
CA ASN A 52 -16.02 -15.05 -4.71
C ASN A 52 -14.68 -15.26 -3.99
N GLU A 53 -13.70 -14.37 -4.20
CA GLU A 53 -12.32 -14.55 -3.73
C GLU A 53 -11.94 -13.64 -2.54
N GLY A 54 -12.72 -12.60 -2.29
CA GLY A 54 -12.40 -11.53 -1.33
C GLY A 54 -11.46 -10.47 -1.91
N ILE A 55 -11.71 -9.21 -1.59
CA ILE A 55 -10.95 -8.06 -2.09
C ILE A 55 -9.46 -8.16 -1.76
N TYR A 56 -9.10 -8.63 -0.57
CA TYR A 56 -7.72 -8.80 -0.14
C TYR A 56 -6.94 -9.74 -1.05
N SER A 57 -7.50 -10.92 -1.37
CA SER A 57 -6.87 -11.91 -2.25
C SER A 57 -6.66 -11.36 -3.66
N VAL A 58 -7.65 -10.62 -4.18
CA VAL A 58 -7.55 -9.96 -5.49
C VAL A 58 -6.42 -8.93 -5.47
N ARG A 59 -6.39 -8.03 -4.50
CA ARG A 59 -5.37 -6.98 -4.38
C ARG A 59 -3.96 -7.53 -4.16
N GLN A 60 -3.82 -8.65 -3.42
CA GLN A 60 -2.53 -9.33 -3.29
C GLN A 60 -1.98 -9.79 -4.65
N ARG A 61 -2.84 -10.36 -5.48
CA ARG A 61 -2.48 -10.83 -6.82
C ARG A 61 -2.14 -9.65 -7.75
N GLU A 62 -2.96 -8.59 -7.74
CA GLU A 62 -2.70 -7.37 -8.51
C GLU A 62 -1.38 -6.72 -8.12
N MET A 63 -1.09 -6.61 -6.82
CA MET A 63 0.19 -6.07 -6.34
C MET A 63 1.38 -6.94 -6.75
N ALA A 64 1.24 -8.25 -6.71
CA ALA A 64 2.29 -9.16 -7.17
C ALA A 64 2.57 -8.99 -8.67
N ASP A 65 1.53 -8.81 -9.47
CA ASP A 65 1.68 -8.53 -10.90
C ASP A 65 2.29 -7.15 -11.17
N ALA A 66 1.88 -6.12 -10.44
CA ALA A 66 2.47 -4.78 -10.52
C ALA A 66 3.97 -4.82 -10.17
N ALA A 67 4.34 -5.47 -9.08
CA ALA A 67 5.73 -5.62 -8.66
C ALA A 67 6.57 -6.36 -9.72
N ARG A 68 6.02 -7.40 -10.32
CA ARG A 68 6.67 -8.15 -11.40
C ARG A 68 6.88 -7.30 -12.67
N ILE A 69 5.87 -6.51 -13.05
CA ILE A 69 5.93 -5.62 -14.23
C ILE A 69 6.93 -4.49 -14.00
N LEU A 70 6.90 -3.86 -12.83
CA LEU A 70 7.82 -2.80 -12.43
C LEU A 70 9.23 -3.32 -12.12
N LYS A 71 9.39 -4.65 -11.97
CA LYS A 71 10.66 -5.32 -11.58
C LYS A 71 11.19 -4.80 -10.24
N VAL A 72 10.30 -4.62 -9.27
CA VAL A 72 10.64 -4.16 -7.92
C VAL A 72 10.49 -5.27 -6.90
N SER A 73 11.21 -5.15 -5.79
CA SER A 73 10.92 -5.93 -4.58
C SER A 73 9.68 -5.35 -3.89
N HIS A 74 8.88 -6.20 -3.24
CA HIS A 74 7.70 -5.76 -2.53
C HIS A 74 7.63 -6.35 -1.11
N ALA A 75 7.18 -5.55 -0.16
CA ALA A 75 6.93 -5.97 1.22
C ALA A 75 5.60 -5.43 1.73
N TRP A 76 4.81 -6.31 2.35
CA TRP A 76 3.61 -5.95 3.11
C TRP A 76 3.98 -5.66 4.57
N LEU A 77 3.44 -4.58 5.15
CA LEU A 77 3.53 -4.36 6.60
C LEU A 77 2.45 -5.13 7.36
N GLY A 78 1.35 -5.49 6.70
CA GLY A 78 0.34 -6.40 7.25
C GLY A 78 -0.68 -5.73 8.17
N PHE A 79 -0.89 -4.43 8.06
CA PHE A 79 -1.92 -3.72 8.79
C PHE A 79 -3.26 -3.75 8.05
N GLU A 80 -4.35 -3.61 8.80
CA GLU A 80 -5.69 -3.50 8.24
C GLU A 80 -5.95 -2.07 7.74
N ASP A 81 -6.60 -1.95 6.58
CA ASP A 81 -7.04 -0.67 6.04
C ASP A 81 -8.15 -0.05 6.90
N SER A 82 -8.10 1.28 7.08
CA SER A 82 -9.14 2.03 7.79
C SER A 82 -10.39 2.29 6.94
N GLY A 83 -10.25 2.25 5.63
CA GLY A 83 -11.21 2.85 4.72
C GLY A 83 -11.23 4.38 4.86
N PHE A 84 -12.18 5.00 4.19
CA PHE A 84 -12.48 6.42 4.30
C PHE A 84 -13.92 6.59 4.81
N PRO A 85 -14.14 6.60 6.14
CA PRO A 85 -15.49 6.69 6.71
C PRO A 85 -16.12 8.04 6.38
N GLU A 86 -17.26 7.98 5.69
CA GLU A 86 -18.06 9.15 5.32
C GLU A 86 -19.05 9.53 6.43
N GLY A 87 -19.30 10.83 6.59
CA GLY A 87 -20.28 11.35 7.54
C GLY A 87 -19.86 12.68 8.14
N ASP A 88 -20.81 13.38 8.78
CA ASP A 88 -20.58 14.61 9.53
C ASP A 88 -21.30 14.56 10.89
N PRO A 89 -20.59 14.30 12.00
CA PRO A 89 -19.16 13.91 12.05
C PRO A 89 -18.91 12.51 11.46
N PRO A 90 -17.70 12.23 10.97
CA PRO A 90 -17.36 10.89 10.46
C PRO A 90 -17.42 9.86 11.61
N PRO A 91 -17.83 8.63 11.33
CA PRO A 91 -17.79 7.57 12.33
C PRO A 91 -16.35 7.25 12.77
N PRO A 92 -16.15 6.67 13.96
CA PRO A 92 -14.83 6.31 14.43
C PRO A 92 -14.18 5.28 13.50
N LEU A 93 -12.85 5.36 13.36
CA LEU A 93 -12.07 4.39 12.59
C LEU A 93 -12.19 2.99 13.22
N PRO A 94 -12.09 1.92 12.42
CA PRO A 94 -11.99 0.57 12.96
C PRO A 94 -10.81 0.45 13.92
N PRO A 95 -10.98 -0.05 15.15
CA PRO A 95 -9.95 -0.01 16.19
C PRO A 95 -8.63 -0.71 15.81
N GLU A 96 -8.72 -1.75 14.99
CA GLU A 96 -7.56 -2.54 14.56
C GLU A 96 -6.88 -1.99 13.29
N SER A 97 -7.47 -0.93 12.68
CA SER A 97 -6.93 -0.37 11.45
C SER A 97 -5.61 0.36 11.68
N PHE A 98 -4.78 0.41 10.63
CA PHE A 98 -3.48 1.09 10.64
C PHE A 98 -3.57 2.53 11.18
N ALA A 99 -4.57 3.29 10.73
CA ALA A 99 -4.75 4.69 11.12
C ALA A 99 -5.22 4.87 12.58
N ALA A 100 -5.82 3.84 13.20
CA ALA A 100 -6.27 3.90 14.59
C ALA A 100 -5.21 3.42 15.59
N ARG A 101 -4.17 2.70 15.14
CA ARG A 101 -3.13 2.15 16.02
C ARG A 101 -2.13 3.21 16.47
N PRO A 102 -1.61 3.11 17.69
CA PRO A 102 -0.51 3.95 18.18
C PRO A 102 0.74 3.82 17.30
N LEU A 103 1.47 4.94 17.13
CA LEU A 103 2.70 4.96 16.32
C LEU A 103 3.76 3.96 16.81
N GLU A 104 3.86 3.76 18.11
CA GLU A 104 4.79 2.80 18.72
C GLU A 104 4.51 1.34 18.34
N GLU A 105 3.28 1.01 17.95
CA GLU A 105 2.91 -0.33 17.49
C GLU A 105 3.19 -0.52 15.98
N VAL A 106 2.99 0.50 15.17
CA VAL A 106 3.11 0.39 13.71
C VAL A 106 4.52 0.69 13.20
N THR A 107 5.23 1.62 13.85
CA THR A 107 6.59 2.03 13.46
C THR A 107 7.60 0.86 13.35
N PRO A 108 7.62 -0.12 14.25
CA PRO A 108 8.61 -1.21 14.20
C PRO A 108 8.59 -2.02 12.89
N ALA A 109 7.43 -2.19 12.26
CA ALA A 109 7.30 -2.92 11.01
C ALA A 109 8.03 -2.18 9.86
N LEU A 110 7.80 -0.88 9.73
CA LEU A 110 8.49 -0.06 8.73
C LEU A 110 9.99 0.05 9.03
N VAL A 111 10.39 0.23 10.30
CA VAL A 111 11.80 0.28 10.70
C VAL A 111 12.53 -1.00 10.32
N ARG A 112 11.89 -2.17 10.44
CA ARG A 112 12.47 -3.45 10.00
C ARG A 112 12.72 -3.45 8.51
N ALA A 113 11.73 -3.09 7.69
CA ALA A 113 11.87 -3.01 6.23
C ALA A 113 12.99 -2.04 5.81
N LEU A 114 13.08 -0.87 6.46
CA LEU A 114 14.14 0.11 6.23
C LEU A 114 15.54 -0.45 6.56
N ARG A 115 15.68 -1.16 7.67
CA ARG A 115 16.96 -1.76 8.11
C ARG A 115 17.40 -2.92 7.23
N GLU A 116 16.46 -3.69 6.73
CA GLU A 116 16.73 -4.83 5.85
C GLU A 116 17.13 -4.36 4.45
N PHE A 117 16.36 -3.48 3.85
CA PHE A 117 16.62 -2.98 2.49
C PHE A 117 17.70 -1.89 2.45
N ARG A 118 17.84 -1.07 3.50
CA ARG A 118 18.81 0.04 3.63
C ARG A 118 18.76 1.03 2.45
N PRO A 119 17.60 1.64 2.17
CA PRO A 119 17.44 2.55 1.04
C PRO A 119 18.28 3.82 1.22
N HIS A 120 18.82 4.37 0.14
CA HIS A 120 19.42 5.70 0.12
C HIS A 120 18.36 6.81 0.06
N VAL A 121 17.20 6.50 -0.52
CA VAL A 121 16.07 7.42 -0.67
C VAL A 121 14.80 6.70 -0.28
N VAL A 122 13.95 7.39 0.48
CA VAL A 122 12.59 6.94 0.78
C VAL A 122 11.62 7.99 0.27
N THR A 123 10.61 7.56 -0.47
CA THR A 123 9.47 8.38 -0.87
C THR A 123 8.21 7.92 -0.15
N THR A 124 7.44 8.86 0.33
CA THR A 124 6.18 8.62 1.04
C THR A 124 5.32 9.87 0.98
N TYR A 125 4.19 9.90 1.66
CA TYR A 125 3.32 11.05 1.80
C TYR A 125 3.86 12.05 2.83
N ASP A 126 3.34 13.29 2.80
CA ASP A 126 3.56 14.28 3.86
C ASP A 126 2.69 13.98 5.09
N GLU A 127 2.74 14.85 6.10
CA GLU A 127 2.00 14.68 7.35
C GLU A 127 0.46 14.77 7.21
N LYS A 128 -0.03 15.22 6.06
CA LYS A 128 -1.47 15.28 5.75
C LYS A 128 -1.95 14.05 4.97
N GLY A 129 -1.01 13.22 4.52
CA GLY A 129 -1.29 12.04 3.70
C GLY A 129 -1.58 12.38 2.24
N GLY A 130 -2.22 11.44 1.54
CA GLY A 130 -2.51 11.54 0.11
C GLY A 130 -3.93 11.97 -0.24
N TYR A 131 -4.77 12.28 0.76
CA TYR A 131 -6.17 12.61 0.58
C TYR A 131 -6.51 13.95 1.21
#